data_5d721394f7b312a8eed51aa282401d75
#
_entry.id   5d721394f7b312a8eed51aa282401d75
#
_cell.length_a   1.000
_cell.length_b   1.000
_cell.length_c   1.000
_cell.angle_alpha   90.00
_cell.angle_beta   90.00
_cell.angle_gamma   90.00
#
_symmetry.space_group_name_H-M   'P 1'
#
loop_
_entity.id
_entity.type
_entity.pdbx_description
1 polymer ?
#
loop_
_entity_poly.entity_id
_entity_poly.type
_entity_poly.pdbx_seq_one_letter_code
_entity_poly.pdbx_strand_id
1 'polypeptide(L)'
;REVEEGSVVVLCGKGNNGGDGWVAADYLAAQGVEVAVVAPVEPSLIRGDAARDAAKRACSVGIPVHVAPDYEELVALLVEADVVVDAVFGTGFHGVMPEPFDMWVEAVDDYFEGMVFSVDVPSGIDATTGQAEGPYFQADTTLTMFALKPGLIAGLGKQAAGQLVVASLVGDDEGSEELADSAR
;
A
#
# COMPACT_ATOMS: atom_id res chain seq x y z
N ARG A 1 -1.25 14.77 14.22
CA ARG A 1 -2.60 14.37 14.63
C ARG A 1 -2.49 12.91 14.97
N GLU A 2 -2.58 12.56 16.24
CA GLU A 2 -2.70 11.16 16.65
C GLU A 2 -4.02 10.65 16.06
N VAL A 3 -3.96 9.54 15.32
CA VAL A 3 -5.16 8.87 14.79
C VAL A 3 -5.75 8.11 15.98
N GLU A 4 -6.51 8.81 16.83
CA GLU A 4 -7.12 8.19 18.01
C GLU A 4 -8.36 7.34 17.67
N GLU A 5 -8.94 7.44 16.46
CA GLU A 5 -10.12 6.68 16.03
C GLU A 5 -10.21 6.68 14.49
N GLY A 6 -9.18 6.24 13.77
CA GLY A 6 -9.21 6.20 12.31
C GLY A 6 -9.36 4.79 11.78
N SER A 7 -10.08 4.65 10.65
CA SER A 7 -10.25 3.39 9.93
C SER A 7 -9.28 3.29 8.75
N VAL A 8 -8.68 2.12 8.58
CA VAL A 8 -7.66 1.87 7.55
C VAL A 8 -8.10 0.73 6.65
N VAL A 9 -8.10 0.95 5.34
CA VAL A 9 -8.25 -0.11 4.34
C VAL A 9 -6.90 -0.41 3.73
N VAL A 10 -6.42 -1.65 3.84
CA VAL A 10 -5.15 -2.10 3.27
C VAL A 10 -5.44 -2.92 2.01
N LEU A 11 -5.00 -2.41 0.85
CA LEU A 11 -5.12 -3.06 -0.44
C LEU A 11 -3.89 -3.95 -0.68
N CYS A 12 -4.05 -5.25 -0.55
CA CYS A 12 -2.94 -6.21 -0.62
C CYS A 12 -2.86 -6.92 -1.98
N GLY A 13 -1.68 -6.90 -2.60
CA GLY A 13 -1.38 -7.74 -3.77
C GLY A 13 -1.09 -9.20 -3.42
N LYS A 14 -0.79 -10.01 -4.46
CA LYS A 14 -0.47 -11.45 -4.33
C LYS A 14 1.00 -11.73 -3.98
N GLY A 15 1.87 -10.71 -4.11
CA GLY A 15 3.32 -10.82 -3.98
C GLY A 15 3.86 -10.39 -2.62
N ASN A 16 5.17 -10.09 -2.58
CA ASN A 16 5.86 -9.67 -1.36
C ASN A 16 5.32 -8.34 -0.82
N ASN A 17 5.04 -7.37 -1.71
CA ASN A 17 4.45 -6.08 -1.31
C ASN A 17 3.11 -6.27 -0.59
N GLY A 18 2.25 -7.16 -1.11
CA GLY A 18 1.03 -7.57 -0.41
C GLY A 18 1.31 -8.20 0.95
N GLY A 19 2.41 -8.97 1.07
CA GLY A 19 2.88 -9.52 2.34
C GLY A 19 3.21 -8.43 3.36
N ASP A 20 3.86 -7.37 2.93
CA ASP A 20 4.16 -6.21 3.77
C ASP A 20 2.87 -5.49 4.19
N GLY A 21 1.88 -5.39 3.29
CA GLY A 21 0.54 -4.89 3.61
C GLY A 21 -0.16 -5.72 4.70
N TRP A 22 -0.09 -7.05 4.63
CA TRP A 22 -0.63 -7.92 5.66
C TRP A 22 0.06 -7.74 7.02
N VAL A 23 1.38 -7.55 7.03
CA VAL A 23 2.14 -7.24 8.25
C VAL A 23 1.72 -5.90 8.83
N ALA A 24 1.56 -4.88 7.98
CA ALA A 24 1.09 -3.57 8.40
C ALA A 24 -0.32 -3.64 9.02
N ALA A 25 -1.24 -4.38 8.39
CA ALA A 25 -2.59 -4.59 8.90
C ALA A 25 -2.59 -5.25 10.30
N ASP A 26 -1.81 -6.32 10.48
CA ASP A 26 -1.66 -7.02 11.77
C ASP A 26 -1.11 -6.07 12.85
N TYR A 27 -0.08 -5.28 12.52
CA TYR A 27 0.53 -4.33 13.43
C TYR A 27 -0.44 -3.19 13.82
N LEU A 28 -1.14 -2.60 12.87
CA LEU A 28 -2.10 -1.51 13.11
C LEU A 28 -3.26 -1.99 14.00
N ALA A 29 -3.81 -3.16 13.71
CA ALA A 29 -4.86 -3.77 14.54
C ALA A 29 -4.38 -4.04 15.98
N ALA A 30 -3.12 -4.47 16.16
CA ALA A 30 -2.53 -4.65 17.48
C ALA A 30 -2.36 -3.32 18.26
N GLN A 31 -2.32 -2.18 17.56
CA GLN A 31 -2.33 -0.84 18.17
C GLN A 31 -3.76 -0.31 18.43
N GLY A 32 -4.80 -1.08 18.12
CA GLY A 32 -6.19 -0.70 18.32
C GLY A 32 -6.80 0.12 17.18
N VAL A 33 -6.12 0.22 16.04
CA VAL A 33 -6.67 0.86 14.83
C VAL A 33 -7.69 -0.07 14.19
N GLU A 34 -8.82 0.47 13.72
CA GLU A 34 -9.78 -0.26 12.93
C GLU A 34 -9.21 -0.52 11.54
N VAL A 35 -9.04 -1.80 11.17
CA VAL A 35 -8.39 -2.20 9.91
C VAL A 35 -9.26 -3.19 9.17
N ALA A 36 -9.41 -2.98 7.87
CA ALA A 36 -9.91 -3.98 6.93
C ALA A 36 -8.87 -4.25 5.84
N VAL A 37 -8.81 -5.48 5.35
CA VAL A 37 -7.92 -5.86 4.25
C VAL A 37 -8.74 -6.23 3.02
N VAL A 38 -8.35 -5.70 1.87
CA VAL A 38 -8.84 -6.11 0.55
C VAL A 38 -7.75 -6.92 -0.14
N ALA A 39 -8.09 -8.13 -0.57
CA ALA A 39 -7.15 -9.03 -1.23
C ALA A 39 -7.76 -9.65 -2.49
N PRO A 40 -6.96 -9.91 -3.54
CA PRO A 40 -7.49 -10.45 -4.81
C PRO A 40 -7.76 -11.96 -4.75
N VAL A 41 -7.30 -12.63 -3.71
CA VAL A 41 -7.47 -14.07 -3.48
C VAL A 41 -7.57 -14.37 -2.00
N GLU A 42 -8.13 -15.53 -1.67
CA GLU A 42 -8.14 -16.05 -0.31
C GLU A 42 -6.73 -16.09 0.31
N PRO A 43 -6.58 -15.77 1.61
CA PRO A 43 -5.30 -15.76 2.31
C PRO A 43 -4.50 -17.06 2.15
N SER A 44 -5.17 -18.20 2.03
CA SER A 44 -4.57 -19.53 1.82
C SER A 44 -3.89 -19.68 0.44
N LEU A 45 -4.28 -18.87 -0.54
CA LEU A 45 -3.77 -18.89 -1.92
C LEU A 45 -2.66 -17.87 -2.18
N ILE A 46 -2.28 -17.09 -1.17
CA ILE A 46 -1.18 -16.12 -1.28
C ILE A 46 0.14 -16.84 -1.51
N ARG A 47 0.93 -16.31 -2.44
CA ARG A 47 2.25 -16.86 -2.77
C ARG A 47 3.31 -16.36 -1.79
N GLY A 48 4.24 -17.25 -1.46
CA GLY A 48 5.31 -16.97 -0.49
C GLY A 48 4.89 -17.28 0.96
N ASP A 49 5.75 -17.98 1.69
CA ASP A 49 5.42 -18.47 3.03
C ASP A 49 5.27 -17.31 4.02
N ALA A 50 6.17 -16.30 3.95
CA ALA A 50 6.13 -15.15 4.84
C ALA A 50 4.84 -14.31 4.67
N ALA A 51 4.44 -14.02 3.42
CA ALA A 51 3.21 -13.28 3.12
C ALA A 51 1.97 -14.07 3.56
N ARG A 52 1.95 -15.38 3.32
CA ARG A 52 0.86 -16.26 3.74
C ARG A 52 0.74 -16.36 5.25
N ASP A 53 1.87 -16.41 5.97
CA ASP A 53 1.87 -16.46 7.42
C ASP A 53 1.44 -15.12 8.04
N ALA A 54 1.79 -13.98 7.42
CA ALA A 54 1.28 -12.66 7.79
C ALA A 54 -0.25 -12.60 7.62
N ALA A 55 -0.76 -13.04 6.47
CA ALA A 55 -2.20 -13.09 6.21
C ALA A 55 -2.96 -13.98 7.20
N LYS A 56 -2.39 -15.15 7.54
CA LYS A 56 -2.97 -16.03 8.57
C LYS A 56 -3.03 -15.37 9.94
N ARG A 57 -1.97 -14.64 10.33
CA ARG A 57 -1.96 -13.93 11.62
C ARG A 57 -3.05 -12.85 11.63
N ALA A 58 -3.13 -12.01 10.60
CA ALA A 58 -4.16 -10.99 10.46
C ALA A 58 -5.57 -11.58 10.57
N CYS A 59 -5.85 -12.68 9.87
CA CYS A 59 -7.13 -13.39 10.00
C CYS A 59 -7.37 -13.94 11.43
N SER A 60 -6.32 -14.44 12.10
CA SER A 60 -6.47 -15.05 13.42
C SER A 60 -6.80 -14.05 14.53
N VAL A 61 -6.44 -12.78 14.35
CA VAL A 61 -6.80 -11.69 15.27
C VAL A 61 -8.13 -11.02 14.92
N GLY A 62 -8.82 -11.50 13.87
CA GLY A 62 -10.17 -11.08 13.52
C GLY A 62 -10.26 -9.86 12.60
N ILE A 63 -9.18 -9.51 11.89
CA ILE A 63 -9.23 -8.44 10.88
C ILE A 63 -10.20 -8.87 9.76
N PRO A 64 -11.20 -8.03 9.41
CA PRO A 64 -12.07 -8.27 8.26
C PRO A 64 -11.26 -8.37 6.97
N VAL A 65 -11.53 -9.40 6.16
CA VAL A 65 -10.85 -9.62 4.87
C VAL A 65 -11.89 -9.72 3.78
N HIS A 66 -11.82 -8.78 2.83
CA HIS A 66 -12.68 -8.73 1.65
C HIS A 66 -11.91 -9.32 0.47
N VAL A 67 -12.37 -10.48 -0.01
CA VAL A 67 -11.68 -11.22 -1.07
C VAL A 67 -12.32 -10.92 -2.42
N ALA A 68 -11.56 -10.33 -3.33
CA ALA A 68 -11.99 -9.93 -4.66
C ALA A 68 -13.38 -9.23 -4.64
N PRO A 69 -13.52 -8.16 -3.82
CA PRO A 69 -14.79 -7.44 -3.74
C PRO A 69 -15.18 -6.91 -5.12
N ASP A 70 -16.46 -6.82 -5.39
CA ASP A 70 -16.93 -6.07 -6.54
C ASP A 70 -16.76 -4.55 -6.32
N TYR A 71 -17.07 -3.77 -7.35
CA TYR A 71 -16.85 -2.32 -7.31
C TYR A 71 -17.67 -1.64 -6.20
N GLU A 72 -18.92 -2.03 -6.04
CA GLU A 72 -19.83 -1.42 -5.05
C GLU A 72 -19.40 -1.75 -3.62
N GLU A 73 -18.98 -2.99 -3.37
CA GLU A 73 -18.42 -3.41 -2.07
C GLU A 73 -17.13 -2.65 -1.75
N LEU A 74 -16.23 -2.51 -2.72
CA LEU A 74 -14.98 -1.75 -2.53
C LEU A 74 -15.26 -0.28 -2.23
N VAL A 75 -16.13 0.37 -3.00
CA VAL A 75 -16.52 1.77 -2.76
C VAL A 75 -17.12 1.95 -1.37
N ALA A 76 -17.97 1.03 -0.91
CA ALA A 76 -18.55 1.11 0.42
C ALA A 76 -17.48 1.08 1.53
N LEU A 77 -16.42 0.29 1.36
CA LEU A 77 -15.27 0.26 2.29
C LEU A 77 -14.46 1.55 2.25
N LEU A 78 -14.23 2.10 1.06
CA LEU A 78 -13.41 3.29 0.86
C LEU A 78 -14.07 4.55 1.43
N VAL A 79 -15.38 4.69 1.27
CA VAL A 79 -16.13 5.87 1.77
C VAL A 79 -16.10 5.97 3.30
N GLU A 80 -15.99 4.85 4.00
CA GLU A 80 -15.92 4.80 5.47
C GLU A 80 -14.48 4.85 6.00
N ALA A 81 -13.48 4.81 5.11
CA ALA A 81 -12.08 4.79 5.50
C ALA A 81 -11.48 6.20 5.63
N ASP A 82 -10.58 6.40 6.60
CA ASP A 82 -9.75 7.61 6.72
C ASP A 82 -8.41 7.46 5.99
N VAL A 83 -7.93 6.23 5.88
CA VAL A 83 -6.63 5.93 5.26
C VAL A 83 -6.74 4.71 4.35
N VAL A 84 -6.15 4.81 3.17
CA VAL A 84 -5.88 3.68 2.28
C VAL A 84 -4.39 3.39 2.27
N VAL A 85 -4.03 2.11 2.43
CA VAL A 85 -2.67 1.63 2.26
C VAL A 85 -2.60 0.82 0.96
N ASP A 86 -1.91 1.35 -0.04
CA ASP A 86 -1.57 0.66 -1.28
C ASP A 86 -0.35 -0.25 -1.05
N ALA A 87 -0.59 -1.54 -0.95
CA ALA A 87 0.40 -2.60 -0.88
C ALA A 87 0.19 -3.65 -1.98
N VAL A 88 -0.19 -3.20 -3.19
CA VAL A 88 -0.52 -4.10 -4.29
C VAL A 88 0.75 -4.55 -5.01
N PHE A 89 1.52 -3.62 -5.57
CA PHE A 89 2.76 -3.90 -6.30
C PHE A 89 3.91 -3.04 -5.78
N GLY A 90 5.10 -3.62 -5.68
CA GLY A 90 6.35 -2.93 -5.36
C GLY A 90 7.30 -2.87 -6.56
N THR A 91 8.61 -2.83 -6.30
CA THR A 91 9.69 -2.67 -7.29
C THR A 91 9.70 -3.69 -8.44
N GLY A 92 9.05 -4.82 -8.31
CA GLY A 92 8.98 -5.86 -9.36
C GLY A 92 7.87 -5.65 -10.39
N PHE A 93 7.10 -4.57 -10.31
CA PHE A 93 6.02 -4.30 -11.25
C PHE A 93 6.52 -3.62 -12.51
N HIS A 94 6.04 -4.08 -13.67
CA HIS A 94 6.25 -3.50 -14.99
C HIS A 94 5.01 -3.70 -15.87
N GLY A 95 4.74 -2.76 -16.76
CA GLY A 95 3.63 -2.84 -17.72
C GLY A 95 2.31 -2.30 -17.19
N VAL A 96 1.21 -2.81 -17.71
CA VAL A 96 -0.15 -2.37 -17.39
C VAL A 96 -0.67 -3.12 -16.17
N MET A 97 -1.32 -2.40 -15.26
CA MET A 97 -1.95 -2.99 -14.08
C MET A 97 -3.08 -3.93 -14.51
N PRO A 98 -3.08 -5.20 -14.05
CA PRO A 98 -4.12 -6.15 -14.42
C PRO A 98 -5.35 -6.03 -13.54
N GLU A 99 -6.49 -6.53 -14.02
CA GLU A 99 -7.67 -6.75 -13.18
C GLU A 99 -7.35 -7.67 -11.96
N PRO A 100 -7.97 -7.41 -10.82
CA PRO A 100 -8.94 -6.35 -10.51
C PRO A 100 -8.29 -5.05 -10.00
N PHE A 101 -6.98 -4.91 -10.05
CA PHE A 101 -6.27 -3.81 -9.40
C PHE A 101 -6.45 -2.46 -10.11
N ASP A 102 -6.67 -2.45 -11.42
CA ASP A 102 -7.05 -1.27 -12.18
C ASP A 102 -8.37 -0.68 -11.68
N MET A 103 -9.36 -1.53 -11.42
CA MET A 103 -10.63 -1.15 -10.79
C MET A 103 -10.41 -0.59 -9.37
N TRP A 104 -9.44 -1.08 -8.61
CA TRP A 104 -9.15 -0.56 -7.27
C TRP A 104 -8.58 0.86 -7.32
N VAL A 105 -7.71 1.15 -8.31
CA VAL A 105 -7.22 2.51 -8.54
C VAL A 105 -8.38 3.44 -8.86
N GLU A 106 -9.26 3.04 -9.80
CA GLU A 106 -10.42 3.83 -10.21
C GLU A 106 -11.35 4.13 -9.02
N ALA A 107 -11.62 3.12 -8.18
CA ALA A 107 -12.45 3.31 -6.99
C ALA A 107 -11.82 4.27 -5.97
N VAL A 108 -10.51 4.19 -5.77
CA VAL A 108 -9.79 5.12 -4.87
C VAL A 108 -9.79 6.53 -5.45
N ASP A 109 -9.50 6.70 -6.74
CA ASP A 109 -9.47 8.02 -7.38
C ASP A 109 -10.85 8.71 -7.37
N ASP A 110 -11.93 7.95 -7.54
CA ASP A 110 -13.28 8.50 -7.71
C ASP A 110 -14.02 8.72 -6.38
N TYR A 111 -13.72 7.93 -5.33
CA TYR A 111 -14.56 7.90 -4.12
C TYR A 111 -13.82 8.06 -2.79
N PHE A 112 -12.49 7.99 -2.78
CA PHE A 112 -11.73 8.12 -1.54
C PHE A 112 -11.20 9.55 -1.36
N GLU A 113 -11.54 10.18 -0.23
CA GLU A 113 -11.13 11.56 0.10
C GLU A 113 -10.08 11.64 1.21
N GLY A 114 -9.65 10.49 1.75
CA GLY A 114 -8.68 10.40 2.84
C GLY A 114 -7.22 10.41 2.37
N MET A 115 -6.32 9.86 3.18
CA MET A 115 -4.88 9.80 2.88
C MET A 115 -4.48 8.46 2.28
N VAL A 116 -3.74 8.48 1.18
CA VAL A 116 -3.19 7.29 0.53
C VAL A 116 -1.71 7.13 0.88
N PHE A 117 -1.37 5.98 1.48
CA PHE A 117 0.01 5.56 1.74
C PHE A 117 0.40 4.41 0.82
N SER A 118 1.47 4.56 0.04
CA SER A 118 2.00 3.45 -0.76
C SER A 118 3.18 2.78 -0.09
N VAL A 119 3.17 1.45 -0.09
CA VAL A 119 4.26 0.60 0.39
C VAL A 119 5.22 0.35 -0.75
N ASP A 120 6.48 0.72 -0.56
CA ASP A 120 7.61 0.56 -1.46
C ASP A 120 7.58 1.46 -2.71
N VAL A 121 6.55 1.38 -3.54
CA VAL A 121 6.33 2.17 -4.76
C VAL A 121 4.82 2.30 -4.96
N PRO A 122 4.29 3.46 -5.36
CA PRO A 122 2.88 3.55 -5.75
C PRO A 122 2.59 2.52 -6.85
N SER A 123 1.61 1.66 -6.59
CA SER A 123 1.31 0.56 -7.51
C SER A 123 0.87 1.08 -8.87
N GLY A 124 1.43 0.50 -9.93
CA GLY A 124 1.28 0.97 -11.31
C GLY A 124 2.45 1.80 -11.82
N ILE A 125 3.33 2.29 -10.93
CA ILE A 125 4.56 3.00 -11.30
C ILE A 125 5.73 2.02 -11.46
N ASP A 126 6.46 2.11 -12.56
CA ASP A 126 7.73 1.42 -12.75
C ASP A 126 8.81 2.06 -11.88
N ALA A 127 9.35 1.31 -10.93
CA ALA A 127 10.31 1.78 -9.93
C ALA A 127 11.66 2.27 -10.53
N THR A 128 11.98 1.84 -11.75
CA THR A 128 13.23 2.20 -12.44
C THR A 128 13.06 3.48 -13.25
N THR A 129 11.97 3.57 -14.02
CA THR A 129 11.76 4.64 -15.00
C THR A 129 10.86 5.76 -14.49
N GLY A 130 10.03 5.51 -13.48
CA GLY A 130 9.02 6.44 -13.01
C GLY A 130 7.86 6.64 -13.99
N GLN A 131 7.65 5.71 -14.90
CA GLN A 131 6.54 5.74 -15.87
C GLN A 131 5.42 4.82 -15.42
N ALA A 132 4.21 5.08 -15.92
CA ALA A 132 3.08 4.18 -15.85
C ALA A 132 2.56 3.91 -17.26
N GLU A 133 2.19 2.66 -17.55
CA GLU A 133 1.57 2.26 -18.82
C GLU A 133 0.04 2.18 -18.73
N GLY A 134 -0.52 2.39 -17.55
CA GLY A 134 -1.95 2.32 -17.26
C GLY A 134 -2.30 3.03 -15.95
N PRO A 135 -3.41 2.66 -15.29
CA PRO A 135 -3.79 3.20 -13.98
C PRO A 135 -2.69 3.00 -12.93
N TYR A 136 -2.57 3.95 -12.01
CA TYR A 136 -1.60 3.90 -10.91
C TYR A 136 -2.16 4.63 -9.69
N PHE A 137 -1.72 4.24 -8.49
CA PHE A 137 -2.10 4.93 -7.27
C PHE A 137 -1.36 6.27 -7.15
N GLN A 138 -2.10 7.29 -6.76
CA GLN A 138 -1.55 8.59 -6.34
C GLN A 138 -1.45 8.59 -4.82
N ALA A 139 -0.23 8.53 -4.28
CA ALA A 139 0.00 8.53 -2.85
C ALA A 139 0.24 9.94 -2.30
N ASP A 140 -0.21 10.18 -1.06
CA ASP A 140 0.23 11.34 -0.26
C ASP A 140 1.61 11.09 0.32
N THR A 141 1.89 9.83 0.68
CA THR A 141 3.19 9.41 1.22
C THR A 141 3.55 8.02 0.70
N THR A 142 4.78 7.84 0.28
CA THR A 142 5.34 6.53 -0.06
C THR A 142 6.43 6.15 0.91
N LEU A 143 6.25 5.02 1.61
CA LEU A 143 7.26 4.40 2.44
C LEU A 143 8.07 3.41 1.59
N THR A 144 9.24 3.86 1.10
CA THR A 144 10.11 3.00 0.28
C THR A 144 11.15 2.30 1.13
N MET A 145 11.38 1.01 0.88
CA MET A 145 12.23 0.17 1.71
C MET A 145 13.64 0.05 1.15
N PHE A 146 14.64 -0.08 2.03
CA PHE A 146 16.08 -0.24 1.79
C PHE A 146 16.76 0.98 1.14
N ALA A 147 16.28 1.43 -0.02
CA ALA A 147 16.88 2.51 -0.78
C ALA A 147 15.84 3.21 -1.66
N LEU A 148 16.11 4.46 -1.94
CA LEU A 148 15.33 5.27 -2.85
C LEU A 148 15.41 4.71 -4.28
N LYS A 149 14.26 4.47 -4.91
CA LYS A 149 14.18 3.96 -6.28
C LYS A 149 14.29 5.13 -7.27
N PRO A 150 15.02 4.98 -8.39
CA PRO A 150 15.18 6.06 -9.37
C PRO A 150 13.85 6.59 -9.90
N GLY A 151 12.86 5.71 -10.10
CA GLY A 151 11.54 6.07 -10.59
C GLY A 151 10.73 6.95 -9.64
N LEU A 152 11.02 6.94 -8.33
CA LEU A 152 10.30 7.77 -7.35
C LEU A 152 10.76 9.23 -7.29
N ILE A 153 11.89 9.55 -7.94
CA ILE A 153 12.45 10.92 -7.97
C ILE A 153 12.43 11.54 -9.36
N ALA A 154 11.84 10.85 -10.33
CA ALA A 154 11.77 11.29 -11.72
C ALA A 154 10.39 11.07 -12.33
N GLY A 155 10.07 11.87 -13.33
CA GLY A 155 8.88 11.69 -14.15
C GLY A 155 7.57 11.67 -13.38
N LEU A 156 6.69 10.80 -13.80
CA LEU A 156 5.37 10.60 -13.22
C LEU A 156 5.46 10.00 -11.80
N GLY A 157 6.43 9.11 -11.57
CA GLY A 157 6.62 8.46 -10.28
C GLY A 157 6.94 9.45 -9.16
N LYS A 158 7.66 10.56 -9.47
CA LYS A 158 7.86 11.63 -8.48
C LYS A 158 6.55 12.31 -8.07
N GLN A 159 5.61 12.45 -8.99
CA GLN A 159 4.31 13.04 -8.70
C GLN A 159 3.42 12.05 -7.93
N ALA A 160 3.44 10.80 -8.35
CA ALA A 160 2.65 9.73 -7.74
C ALA A 160 3.07 9.38 -6.30
N ALA A 161 4.36 9.57 -5.97
CA ALA A 161 4.91 9.14 -4.69
C ALA A 161 4.56 10.05 -3.49
N GLY A 162 4.16 11.29 -3.73
CA GLY A 162 3.93 12.25 -2.65
C GLY A 162 5.18 12.50 -1.80
N GLN A 163 5.03 12.52 -0.50
CA GLN A 163 6.15 12.59 0.45
C GLN A 163 6.88 11.24 0.48
N LEU A 164 8.21 11.27 0.29
CA LEU A 164 9.02 10.06 0.34
C LEU A 164 9.63 9.84 1.72
N VAL A 165 9.41 8.64 2.27
CA VAL A 165 10.05 8.17 3.50
C VAL A 165 10.84 6.91 3.17
N VAL A 166 12.13 6.89 3.52
CA VAL A 166 12.98 5.72 3.31
C VAL A 166 13.11 4.94 4.61
N ALA A 167 12.60 3.70 4.62
CA ALA A 167 12.78 2.79 5.74
C ALA A 167 14.09 2.01 5.58
N SER A 168 15.06 2.25 6.48
CA SER A 168 16.23 1.40 6.60
C SER A 168 15.86 0.13 7.36
N LEU A 169 16.03 -1.04 6.75
CA LEU A 169 15.84 -2.34 7.41
C LEU A 169 17.13 -2.86 8.07
N VAL A 170 18.19 -2.08 8.04
CA VAL A 170 19.42 -2.36 8.81
C VAL A 170 19.22 -1.67 10.14
N GLY A 171 19.07 -2.46 11.20
CA GLY A 171 18.86 -1.94 12.55
C GLY A 171 20.03 -1.08 13.01
N ASP A 172 19.87 0.21 12.86
CA ASP A 172 20.56 1.22 13.64
C ASP A 172 19.55 1.79 14.60
N ASP A 173 19.84 1.73 15.88
CA ASP A 173 19.06 2.23 17.01
C ASP A 173 18.94 3.78 17.04
N GLU A 174 19.04 4.45 15.90
CA GLU A 174 18.89 5.91 15.81
C GLU A 174 18.09 6.35 14.59
N GLY A 175 16.85 6.74 14.83
CA GLY A 175 16.16 7.84 14.18
C GLY A 175 15.93 7.75 12.67
N SER A 176 14.67 7.72 12.29
CA SER A 176 14.20 8.12 10.96
C SER A 176 14.80 9.47 10.57
N GLU A 177 15.78 9.50 9.67
CA GLU A 177 16.21 10.74 9.02
C GLU A 177 15.12 11.16 8.01
N GLU A 178 14.41 12.18 8.39
CA GLU A 178 13.55 12.97 7.52
C GLU A 178 14.46 13.66 6.49
N LEU A 179 14.51 13.14 5.28
CA LEU A 179 15.14 13.83 4.15
C LEU A 179 14.23 14.97 3.69
N ALA A 180 14.02 15.95 4.57
CA ALA A 180 13.48 17.23 4.21
C ALA A 180 14.60 18.09 3.63
N ASP A 181 14.36 18.61 2.44
CA ASP A 181 14.97 19.80 1.86
C ASP A 181 16.32 19.65 1.14
N SER A 182 16.27 19.15 -0.11
CA SER A 182 17.25 19.55 -1.13
C SER A 182 16.66 19.60 -2.55
N ALA A 183 15.65 20.46 -2.72
CA ALA A 183 15.19 20.91 -4.03
C ALA A 183 14.86 22.40 -3.97
N ARG A 184 15.91 23.23 -3.80
CA ARG A 184 15.91 24.64 -4.23
C ARG A 184 16.79 24.82 -5.43
#